data_b12f103ce48695430c50e8c83df5024b
#
_entry.id   b12f103ce48695430c50e8c83df5024b
#
_cell.length_a   1.000
_cell.length_b   1.000
_cell.length_c   1.000
_cell.angle_alpha   90.00
_cell.angle_beta   90.00
_cell.angle_gamma   90.00
#
_symmetry.space_group_name_H-M   'P 1'
#
loop_
_entity.id
_entity.type
_entity.pdbx_description
1 polymer ?
#
loop_
_entity_poly.entity_id
_entity_poly.type
_entity_poly.pdbx_seq_one_letter_code
_entity_poly.pdbx_strand_id
1 'polypeptide(L)'
;MSEPSTPSFLRPAFLTAFVAAIGSLALAGMFVLAARGTDGLTFAGFARGAARTWLVSLGAGLEADGVTLELVPIGATLLCIAVVATTAGWVVADPVELPGLAATTAGALGLLAGVASAASNAGDVNTSVVRAAVGAFVVGGIGAGL
;
A
#
# COMPACT_ATOMS: atom_id res chain seq x y z
N MET A 1 -34.07 13.81 -16.59
CA MET A 1 -32.62 13.53 -16.53
C MET A 1 -32.41 12.85 -15.18
N SER A 2 -32.25 11.52 -15.16
CA SER A 2 -31.92 10.78 -13.94
C SER A 2 -30.45 11.07 -13.60
N GLU A 3 -30.20 11.56 -12.37
CA GLU A 3 -28.84 11.73 -11.89
C GLU A 3 -28.11 10.38 -11.93
N PRO A 4 -26.84 10.35 -12.40
CA PRO A 4 -26.04 9.13 -12.35
C PRO A 4 -25.84 8.72 -10.89
N SER A 5 -26.51 7.65 -10.46
CA SER A 5 -26.32 7.10 -9.12
C SER A 5 -24.86 6.62 -8.99
N THR A 6 -24.15 7.19 -8.04
CA THR A 6 -22.78 6.74 -7.71
C THR A 6 -22.85 5.25 -7.33
N PRO A 7 -22.01 4.37 -7.94
CA PRO A 7 -22.01 2.96 -7.59
C PRO A 7 -21.81 2.73 -6.09
N SER A 8 -22.60 1.84 -5.49
CA SER A 8 -22.62 1.57 -4.05
C SER A 8 -21.27 1.12 -3.50
N PHE A 9 -20.45 0.43 -4.30
CA PHE A 9 -19.14 -0.09 -3.92
C PHE A 9 -18.01 0.95 -3.83
N LEU A 10 -18.17 2.17 -4.35
CA LEU A 10 -17.08 3.14 -4.38
C LEU A 10 -16.63 3.57 -2.97
N ARG A 11 -17.59 3.96 -2.10
CA ARG A 11 -17.27 4.35 -0.72
C ARG A 11 -16.59 3.23 0.06
N PRO A 12 -17.14 2.00 0.09
CA PRO A 12 -16.47 0.87 0.75
C PRO A 12 -15.09 0.57 0.16
N ALA A 13 -14.89 0.66 -1.14
CA ALA A 13 -13.60 0.40 -1.77
C ALA A 13 -12.51 1.40 -1.34
N PHE A 14 -12.84 2.70 -1.31
CA PHE A 14 -11.91 3.72 -0.82
C PHE A 14 -11.61 3.56 0.66
N LEU A 15 -12.62 3.23 1.48
CA LEU A 15 -12.42 2.98 2.90
C LEU A 15 -11.49 1.76 3.12
N THR A 16 -11.73 0.68 2.39
CA THR A 16 -10.88 -0.53 2.42
C THR A 16 -9.44 -0.18 2.05
N ALA A 17 -9.22 0.53 0.93
CA ALA A 17 -7.89 0.93 0.49
C ALA A 17 -7.18 1.80 1.53
N PHE A 18 -7.89 2.76 2.11
CA PHE A 18 -7.33 3.70 3.08
C PHE A 18 -6.98 3.01 4.41
N VAL A 19 -7.88 2.20 4.95
CA VAL A 19 -7.65 1.45 6.20
C VAL A 19 -6.53 0.43 6.00
N ALA A 20 -6.51 -0.28 4.86
CA ALA A 20 -5.45 -1.22 4.54
C ALA A 20 -4.09 -0.53 4.37
N ALA A 21 -4.04 0.65 3.72
CA ALA A 21 -2.81 1.43 3.58
C ALA A 21 -2.28 1.87 4.95
N ILE A 22 -3.14 2.41 5.83
CA ILE A 22 -2.74 2.82 7.18
C ILE A 22 -2.27 1.62 8.00
N GLY A 23 -3.00 0.51 7.99
CA GLY A 23 -2.66 -0.69 8.73
C GLY A 23 -1.32 -1.29 8.31
N SER A 24 -1.10 -1.42 7.01
CA SER A 24 0.15 -1.95 6.48
C SER A 24 1.33 -0.98 6.66
N LEU A 25 1.09 0.34 6.58
CA LEU A 25 2.09 1.35 6.89
C LEU A 25 2.48 1.35 8.38
N ALA A 26 1.52 1.16 9.27
CA ALA A 26 1.78 1.03 10.71
C ALA A 26 2.63 -0.21 11.01
N LEU A 27 2.36 -1.34 10.36
CA LEU A 27 3.19 -2.55 10.46
C LEU A 27 4.61 -2.30 9.95
N ALA A 28 4.78 -1.62 8.82
CA ALA A 28 6.09 -1.22 8.32
C ALA A 28 6.83 -0.29 9.30
N GLY A 29 6.11 0.63 9.94
CA GLY A 29 6.64 1.49 11.00
C GLY A 29 7.14 0.70 12.22
N MET A 30 6.37 -0.30 12.66
CA MET A 30 6.83 -1.19 13.75
C MET A 30 8.10 -1.96 13.37
N PHE A 31 8.22 -2.38 12.12
CA PHE A 31 9.43 -3.03 11.60
C PHE A 31 10.64 -2.09 11.65
N VAL A 32 10.46 -0.82 11.26
CA VAL A 32 11.53 0.20 11.34
C VAL A 32 11.97 0.43 12.78
N LEU A 33 11.03 0.53 13.71
CA LEU A 33 11.33 0.68 15.14
C LEU A 33 12.07 -0.54 15.70
N ALA A 34 11.63 -1.73 15.35
CA ALA A 34 12.29 -2.97 15.79
C ALA A 34 13.71 -3.10 15.24
N ALA A 35 13.96 -2.64 14.01
CA ALA A 35 15.26 -2.75 13.36
C ALA A 35 16.27 -1.68 13.80
N ARG A 36 15.81 -0.45 14.10
CA ARG A 36 16.68 0.71 14.36
C ARG A 36 16.64 1.19 15.82
N GLY A 37 15.66 0.75 16.60
CA GLY A 37 15.40 1.36 17.89
C GLY A 37 14.84 2.78 17.76
N THR A 38 14.82 3.50 18.87
CA THR A 38 14.29 4.88 18.96
C THR A 38 15.38 5.93 19.00
N ASP A 39 16.65 5.55 19.21
CA ASP A 39 17.76 6.47 19.46
C ASP A 39 18.10 7.30 18.20
N GLY A 40 17.99 8.63 18.34
CA GLY A 40 18.28 9.56 17.27
C GLY A 40 17.29 9.57 16.10
N LEU A 41 16.17 8.84 16.21
CA LEU A 41 15.16 8.76 15.17
C LEU A 41 14.25 10.00 15.19
N THR A 42 14.37 10.85 14.16
CA THR A 42 13.43 11.96 13.98
C THR A 42 12.10 11.45 13.41
N PHE A 43 10.99 12.14 13.68
CA PHE A 43 9.69 11.79 13.12
C PHE A 43 9.71 11.70 11.59
N ALA A 44 10.37 12.63 10.92
CA ALA A 44 10.52 12.63 9.47
C ALA A 44 11.35 11.43 8.98
N GLY A 45 12.40 11.04 9.70
CA GLY A 45 13.20 9.85 9.41
C GLY A 45 12.40 8.56 9.59
N PHE A 46 11.59 8.48 10.66
CA PHE A 46 10.68 7.37 10.91
C PHE A 46 9.63 7.24 9.81
N ALA A 47 8.92 8.33 9.50
CA ALA A 47 7.87 8.33 8.48
C ALA A 47 8.42 7.90 7.10
N ARG A 48 9.60 8.42 6.72
CA ARG A 48 10.27 8.06 5.48
C ARG A 48 10.71 6.59 5.46
N GLY A 49 11.27 6.11 6.56
CA GLY A 49 11.64 4.70 6.73
C GLY A 49 10.45 3.76 6.63
N ALA A 50 9.35 4.08 7.32
CA ALA A 50 8.10 3.31 7.25
C ALA A 50 7.51 3.29 5.84
N ALA A 51 7.45 4.44 5.17
CA ALA A 51 6.98 4.53 3.78
C ALA A 51 7.82 3.67 2.84
N ARG A 52 9.15 3.76 2.91
CA ARG A 52 10.06 2.96 2.07
C ARG A 52 9.92 1.46 2.34
N THR A 53 9.86 1.05 3.61
CA THR A 53 9.64 -0.36 3.98
C THR A 53 8.30 -0.87 3.44
N TRP A 54 7.26 -0.08 3.55
CA TRP A 54 5.95 -0.39 3.00
C TRP A 54 5.99 -0.52 1.47
N LEU A 55 6.63 0.42 0.77
CA LEU A 55 6.76 0.40 -0.69
C LEU A 55 7.57 -0.81 -1.18
N VAL A 56 8.63 -1.18 -0.47
CA VAL A 56 9.42 -2.39 -0.78
C VAL A 56 8.58 -3.66 -0.60
N SER A 57 7.72 -3.71 0.41
CA SER A 57 6.79 -4.83 0.59
C SER A 57 5.73 -4.94 -0.51
N LEU A 58 5.50 -3.86 -1.24
CA LEU A 58 4.64 -3.82 -2.44
C LEU A 58 5.43 -4.07 -3.74
N GLY A 59 6.73 -4.37 -3.67
CA GLY A 59 7.57 -4.67 -4.83
C GLY A 59 8.21 -3.45 -5.49
N ALA A 60 8.16 -2.28 -4.86
CA ALA A 60 8.95 -1.13 -5.30
C ALA A 60 10.44 -1.41 -5.02
N GLY A 61 11.29 -1.51 -6.06
CA GLY A 61 12.73 -1.61 -5.86
C GLY A 61 13.27 -0.39 -5.12
N LEU A 62 14.37 -0.57 -4.38
CA LEU A 62 15.15 0.52 -3.82
C LEU A 62 16.34 0.81 -4.72
N GLU A 63 16.54 2.06 -5.08
CA GLU A 63 17.70 2.51 -5.83
C GLU A 63 18.54 3.43 -4.93
N ALA A 64 19.77 3.04 -4.70
CA ALA A 64 20.74 3.79 -3.92
C ALA A 64 22.09 3.72 -4.63
N ASP A 65 22.76 4.87 -4.82
CA ASP A 65 24.08 4.99 -5.44
C ASP A 65 24.22 4.24 -6.79
N GLY A 66 23.16 4.23 -7.60
CA GLY A 66 23.13 3.53 -8.89
C GLY A 66 22.96 2.02 -8.80
N VAL A 67 22.77 1.48 -7.60
CA VAL A 67 22.46 0.06 -7.37
C VAL A 67 20.98 -0.09 -7.09
N THR A 68 20.31 -0.92 -7.91
CA THR A 68 18.90 -1.27 -7.68
C THR A 68 18.82 -2.56 -6.86
N LEU A 69 18.24 -2.46 -5.67
CA LEU A 69 17.93 -3.61 -4.83
C LEU A 69 16.49 -4.06 -5.11
N GLU A 70 16.35 -5.21 -5.76
CA GLU A 70 15.05 -5.83 -6.08
C GLU A 70 14.71 -6.93 -5.06
N LEU A 71 14.62 -6.58 -3.79
CA LEU A 71 14.17 -7.50 -2.75
C LEU A 71 12.67 -7.32 -2.54
N VAL A 72 11.90 -8.35 -2.89
CA VAL A 72 10.48 -8.43 -2.50
C VAL A 72 10.39 -9.30 -1.25
N PRO A 73 10.17 -8.75 -0.06
CA PRO A 73 9.99 -9.53 1.14
C PRO A 73 8.62 -10.21 1.11
N ILE A 74 8.58 -11.44 0.59
CA ILE A 74 7.35 -12.22 0.35
C ILE A 74 6.44 -12.24 1.57
N GLY A 75 7.01 -12.39 2.77
CA GLY A 75 6.24 -12.38 4.02
C GLY A 75 5.52 -11.05 4.27
N ALA A 76 6.17 -9.92 3.99
CA ALA A 76 5.56 -8.61 4.14
C ALA A 76 4.49 -8.36 3.07
N THR A 77 4.70 -8.83 1.84
CA THR A 77 3.71 -8.78 0.77
C THR A 77 2.45 -9.58 1.12
N LEU A 78 2.62 -10.81 1.62
CA LEU A 78 1.51 -11.65 2.07
C LEU A 78 0.76 -11.01 3.25
N LEU A 79 1.46 -10.35 4.14
CA LEU A 79 0.84 -9.61 5.24
C LEU A 79 0.00 -8.44 4.71
N CYS A 80 0.48 -7.68 3.73
CA CYS A 80 -0.30 -6.63 3.07
C CYS A 80 -1.56 -7.19 2.40
N ILE A 81 -1.45 -8.31 1.69
CA ILE A 81 -2.59 -9.00 1.08
C ILE A 81 -3.60 -9.40 2.17
N ALA A 82 -3.15 -9.99 3.27
CA ALA A 82 -4.01 -10.40 4.38
C ALA A 82 -4.75 -9.21 5.02
N VAL A 83 -4.06 -8.07 5.18
CA VAL A 83 -4.68 -6.83 5.71
C VAL A 83 -5.77 -6.34 4.75
N VAL A 84 -5.51 -6.32 3.44
CA VAL A 84 -6.51 -5.92 2.44
C VAL A 84 -7.69 -6.88 2.44
N ALA A 85 -7.46 -8.20 2.41
CA ALA A 85 -8.50 -9.22 2.41
C ALA A 85 -9.39 -9.12 3.65
N THR A 86 -8.78 -8.99 4.83
CA THR A 86 -9.52 -8.84 6.09
C THR A 86 -10.38 -7.58 6.08
N THR A 87 -9.82 -6.46 5.62
CA THR A 87 -10.55 -5.19 5.57
C THR A 87 -11.68 -5.23 4.55
N ALA A 88 -11.45 -5.84 3.37
CA ALA A 88 -12.47 -6.02 2.35
C ALA A 88 -13.61 -6.91 2.87
N GLY A 89 -13.30 -8.01 3.55
CA GLY A 89 -14.29 -8.91 4.13
C GLY A 89 -15.19 -8.28 5.19
N TRP A 90 -14.74 -7.21 5.86
CA TRP A 90 -15.60 -6.45 6.79
C TRP A 90 -16.56 -5.49 6.10
N VAL A 91 -16.28 -5.14 4.86
CA VAL A 91 -16.99 -4.07 4.14
C VAL A 91 -17.95 -4.62 3.09
N VAL A 92 -17.67 -5.82 2.55
CA VAL A 92 -18.48 -6.45 1.50
C VAL A 92 -19.72 -7.11 2.10
N ALA A 93 -20.88 -6.62 1.69
CA ALA A 93 -22.17 -7.22 2.02
C ALA A 93 -22.72 -8.10 0.89
N ASP A 94 -22.33 -7.84 -0.37
CA ASP A 94 -22.86 -8.55 -1.54
C ASP A 94 -21.70 -9.04 -2.45
N PRO A 95 -21.62 -10.38 -2.71
CA PRO A 95 -20.59 -10.95 -3.59
C PRO A 95 -20.61 -10.43 -5.04
N VAL A 96 -21.74 -9.92 -5.51
CA VAL A 96 -21.88 -9.39 -6.88
C VAL A 96 -21.03 -8.11 -7.07
N GLU A 97 -20.74 -7.38 -6.01
CA GLU A 97 -19.95 -6.14 -6.05
C GLU A 97 -18.43 -6.38 -5.94
N LEU A 98 -17.98 -7.61 -5.65
CA LEU A 98 -16.57 -7.96 -5.47
C LEU A 98 -15.65 -7.49 -6.60
N PRO A 99 -15.94 -7.71 -7.90
CA PRO A 99 -15.03 -7.27 -8.96
C PRO A 99 -14.85 -5.75 -9.01
N GLY A 100 -15.94 -5.00 -8.81
CA GLY A 100 -15.90 -3.54 -8.77
C GLY A 100 -15.13 -3.02 -7.55
N LEU A 101 -15.36 -3.64 -6.39
CA LEU A 101 -14.64 -3.34 -5.15
C LEU A 101 -13.13 -3.64 -5.32
N ALA A 102 -12.77 -4.80 -5.84
CA ALA A 102 -11.38 -5.20 -6.04
C ALA A 102 -10.65 -4.24 -6.99
N ALA A 103 -11.25 -3.90 -8.13
CA ALA A 103 -10.66 -2.97 -9.09
C ALA A 103 -10.48 -1.57 -8.52
N THR A 104 -11.47 -1.07 -7.78
CA THR A 104 -11.41 0.27 -7.17
C THR A 104 -10.40 0.30 -6.02
N THR A 105 -10.37 -0.72 -5.17
CA THR A 105 -9.39 -0.85 -4.08
C THR A 105 -7.97 -0.94 -4.63
N ALA A 106 -7.76 -1.73 -5.69
CA ALA A 106 -6.49 -1.84 -6.38
C ALA A 106 -6.03 -0.49 -6.94
N GLY A 107 -6.91 0.24 -7.62
CA GLY A 107 -6.62 1.57 -8.16
C GLY A 107 -6.28 2.58 -7.08
N ALA A 108 -7.06 2.61 -5.99
CA ALA A 108 -6.83 3.52 -4.88
C ALA A 108 -5.50 3.23 -4.16
N LEU A 109 -5.18 1.96 -3.88
CA LEU A 109 -3.89 1.56 -3.30
C LEU A 109 -2.72 1.88 -4.23
N GLY A 110 -2.87 1.65 -5.53
CA GLY A 110 -1.86 2.00 -6.53
C GLY A 110 -1.56 3.51 -6.53
N LEU A 111 -2.59 4.35 -6.49
CA LEU A 111 -2.44 5.80 -6.39
C LEU A 111 -1.76 6.22 -5.08
N LEU A 112 -2.20 5.67 -3.95
CA LEU A 112 -1.60 5.97 -2.64
C LEU A 112 -0.12 5.57 -2.60
N ALA A 113 0.25 4.41 -3.13
CA ALA A 113 1.64 3.96 -3.19
C ALA A 113 2.47 4.82 -4.14
N GLY A 114 1.92 5.23 -5.29
CA GLY A 114 2.58 6.16 -6.20
C GLY A 114 2.88 7.50 -5.55
N VAL A 115 1.91 8.09 -4.86
CA VAL A 115 2.08 9.36 -4.11
C VAL A 115 3.09 9.19 -2.96
N ALA A 116 2.99 8.10 -2.19
CA ALA A 116 3.92 7.81 -1.11
C ALA A 116 5.36 7.63 -1.62
N SER A 117 5.55 6.96 -2.77
CA SER A 117 6.84 6.82 -3.42
C SER A 117 7.40 8.17 -3.83
N ALA A 118 6.62 8.99 -4.52
CA ALA A 118 7.04 10.33 -4.92
C ALA A 118 7.42 11.21 -3.71
N ALA A 119 6.64 11.15 -2.62
CA ALA A 119 6.89 11.90 -1.39
C ALA A 119 8.09 11.38 -0.58
N SER A 120 8.41 10.08 -0.66
CA SER A 120 9.53 9.47 0.06
C SER A 120 10.86 9.57 -0.68
N ASN A 121 10.84 9.91 -1.97
CA ASN A 121 12.01 10.11 -2.80
C ASN A 121 12.69 11.43 -2.43
N ALA A 122 13.61 11.36 -1.48
CA ALA A 122 14.45 12.49 -1.07
C ALA A 122 15.83 11.98 -0.64
N GLY A 123 16.89 12.59 -1.16
CA GLY A 123 18.27 12.17 -0.93
C GLY A 123 18.70 11.03 -1.85
N ASP A 124 19.67 10.25 -1.39
CA ASP A 124 20.39 9.26 -2.21
C ASP A 124 19.64 7.93 -2.42
N VAL A 125 18.47 7.78 -1.79
CA VAL A 125 17.66 6.56 -1.89
C VAL A 125 16.30 6.87 -2.49
N ASN A 126 16.03 6.29 -3.64
CA ASN A 126 14.79 6.45 -4.38
C ASN A 126 14.01 5.14 -4.50
N THR A 127 12.69 5.26 -4.64
CA THR A 127 11.80 4.14 -4.98
C THR A 127 11.14 4.41 -6.32
N SER A 128 10.93 3.36 -7.11
CA SER A 128 10.25 3.49 -8.40
C SER A 128 8.75 3.72 -8.20
N VAL A 129 8.27 4.92 -8.55
CA VAL A 129 6.85 5.28 -8.47
C VAL A 129 5.95 4.32 -9.26
N VAL A 130 6.40 3.95 -10.47
CA VAL A 130 5.64 3.04 -11.34
C VAL A 130 5.55 1.64 -10.73
N ARG A 131 6.69 1.10 -10.27
CA ARG A 131 6.71 -0.24 -9.62
C ARG A 131 5.89 -0.24 -8.33
N ALA A 132 5.98 0.81 -7.52
CA ALA A 132 5.18 0.98 -6.32
C ALA A 132 3.67 0.96 -6.63
N ALA A 133 3.25 1.73 -7.63
CA ALA A 133 1.85 1.81 -8.05
C ALA A 133 1.35 0.46 -8.59
N VAL A 134 2.12 -0.19 -9.47
CA VAL A 134 1.76 -1.50 -10.04
C VAL A 134 1.73 -2.59 -8.97
N GLY A 135 2.73 -2.64 -8.10
CA GLY A 135 2.77 -3.62 -7.01
C GLY A 135 1.59 -3.46 -6.04
N ALA A 136 1.28 -2.24 -5.64
CA ALA A 136 0.13 -1.94 -4.80
C ALA A 136 -1.20 -2.27 -5.48
N PHE A 137 -1.31 -2.01 -6.79
CA PHE A 137 -2.48 -2.39 -7.58
C PHE A 137 -2.69 -3.90 -7.57
N VAL A 138 -1.64 -4.68 -7.80
CA VAL A 138 -1.70 -6.15 -7.77
C VAL A 138 -2.06 -6.67 -6.37
N VAL A 139 -1.39 -6.18 -5.34
CA VAL A 139 -1.65 -6.56 -3.93
C VAL A 139 -3.08 -6.20 -3.53
N GLY A 140 -3.54 -5.01 -3.90
CA GLY A 140 -4.89 -4.55 -3.62
C GLY A 140 -5.96 -5.37 -4.35
N GLY A 141 -5.73 -5.69 -5.61
CA GLY A 141 -6.63 -6.51 -6.42
C GLY A 141 -6.76 -7.95 -5.91
N ILE A 142 -5.63 -8.59 -5.61
CA ILE A 142 -5.63 -9.96 -5.04
C ILE A 142 -6.28 -9.94 -3.65
N GLY A 143 -5.87 -9.03 -2.78
CA GLY A 143 -6.39 -8.99 -1.40
C GLY A 143 -7.88 -8.69 -1.33
N ALA A 144 -8.40 -7.79 -2.16
CA ALA A 144 -9.83 -7.47 -2.16
C ALA A 144 -10.69 -8.50 -2.94
N GLY A 145 -10.06 -9.38 -3.72
CA GLY A 145 -10.74 -10.47 -4.45
C GLY A 145 -10.77 -11.81 -3.71
N LEU A 146 -10.08 -11.91 -2.55
CA LEU A 146 -10.07 -13.08 -1.68
C LEU A 146 -11.21 -13.01 -0.66
#